data_4390bd103027be7f58fdcd511a21351a
#
_entry.id   4390bd103027be7f58fdcd511a21351a
#
_cell.length_a   1.000
_cell.length_b   1.000
_cell.length_c   1.000
_cell.angle_alpha   90.00
_cell.angle_beta   90.00
_cell.angle_gamma   90.00
#
_symmetry.space_group_name_H-M   'P 1'
#
loop_
_entity.id
_entity.type
_entity.pdbx_description
1 polymer ?
#
loop_
_entity_poly.entity_id
_entity_poly.type
_entity_poly.pdbx_seq_one_letter_code
_entity_poly.pdbx_strand_id
1 'polypeptide(L)'
;VRLVGSEMCIRDSDMSGFAKGADVSWLTEMEQDGVKFYNQNGKAEECMWLLRDLGTNAIRLRVWVNPEGGWCGKDDVIAKASRAQALGYRLMIDFHYSDTWADPGNQKVPAAWQGYTFEQTKQAVANHTKDVLSALKERGVTNVEWVQVGNETRDGMLFSSDEAVTGKASKNAANFAAYVNAGYDAVKEVYPQAKVIVHVDEGNNLGRYTWLFGELKKKGGKWDVIGMSLYPEDNNWQELTTSCLNNIKTLSAMYNCNVIVSEIGMWWGSDQAAPMMEKMVDGCKAIPTCEGIF
;
A
#
# COMPACT_ATOMS: atom_id res chain seq x y z
N VAL A 1 -8.87 39.32 27.52
CA VAL A 1 -8.75 39.07 26.08
C VAL A 1 -9.47 37.75 25.79
N ARG A 2 -10.68 37.83 25.28
CA ARG A 2 -11.43 36.65 24.82
C ARG A 2 -10.77 36.15 23.53
N LEU A 3 -10.15 34.98 23.55
CA LEU A 3 -9.87 34.19 22.35
C LEU A 3 -11.22 33.70 21.81
N VAL A 4 -11.70 34.33 20.77
CA VAL A 4 -12.78 33.79 19.94
C VAL A 4 -12.15 32.64 19.19
N GLY A 5 -12.34 31.43 19.72
CA GLY A 5 -12.05 30.22 18.96
C GLY A 5 -12.96 30.20 17.74
N SER A 6 -12.38 30.26 16.56
CA SER A 6 -13.08 29.77 15.38
C SER A 6 -13.39 28.30 15.67
N GLU A 7 -14.64 28.00 15.92
CA GLU A 7 -15.13 26.63 15.86
C GLU A 7 -14.91 26.17 14.42
N MET A 8 -13.76 25.56 14.24
CA MET A 8 -13.50 24.74 13.08
C MET A 8 -14.48 23.57 13.21
N CYS A 9 -15.62 23.64 12.54
CA CYS A 9 -16.50 22.51 12.36
C CYS A 9 -15.66 21.42 11.70
N ILE A 10 -15.03 20.58 12.51
CA ILE A 10 -14.55 19.28 12.09
C ILE A 10 -15.85 18.58 11.66
N ARG A 11 -16.12 18.52 10.36
CA ARG A 11 -17.07 17.54 9.85
C ARG A 11 -16.57 16.22 10.39
N ASP A 12 -17.41 15.57 11.19
CA ASP A 12 -17.13 14.26 11.77
C ASP A 12 -17.16 13.25 10.60
N SER A 13 -16.08 13.28 9.79
CA SER A 13 -15.90 12.33 8.71
C SER A 13 -15.71 10.99 9.38
N ASP A 14 -16.60 10.04 9.08
CA ASP A 14 -16.48 8.67 9.56
C ASP A 14 -15.14 8.09 9.08
N MET A 15 -14.19 8.01 10.01
CA MET A 15 -12.84 7.47 9.76
C MET A 15 -12.82 5.95 9.84
N SER A 16 -13.95 5.30 10.15
CA SER A 16 -14.11 3.85 10.22
C SER A 16 -14.67 3.24 8.92
N GLY A 17 -14.92 1.95 8.94
CA GLY A 17 -15.61 1.24 7.86
C GLY A 17 -14.77 1.06 6.60
N PHE A 18 -15.40 1.13 5.44
CA PHE A 18 -14.73 0.99 4.13
C PHE A 18 -13.65 2.05 3.94
N ALA A 19 -12.42 1.63 3.61
CA ALA A 19 -11.32 2.55 3.39
C ALA A 19 -11.48 3.29 2.07
N LYS A 20 -11.53 4.63 2.15
CA LYS A 20 -11.42 5.55 1.03
C LYS A 20 -10.05 6.21 1.15
N GLY A 21 -9.08 5.61 0.49
CA GLY A 21 -7.68 5.94 0.68
C GLY A 21 -7.11 6.87 -0.37
N ALA A 22 -5.93 7.40 -0.06
CA ALA A 22 -5.07 8.08 -1.02
C ALA A 22 -3.61 7.79 -0.70
N ASP A 23 -2.79 7.57 -1.74
CA ASP A 23 -1.33 7.52 -1.61
C ASP A 23 -0.78 8.94 -1.70
N VAL A 24 -0.09 9.37 -0.65
CA VAL A 24 0.54 10.70 -0.57
C VAL A 24 2.05 10.60 -0.34
N SER A 25 2.65 9.53 -0.82
CA SER A 25 4.06 9.23 -0.59
C SER A 25 5.02 10.33 -1.09
N TRP A 26 4.64 11.10 -2.09
CA TRP A 26 5.42 12.22 -2.63
C TRP A 26 5.19 13.57 -1.96
N LEU A 27 4.26 13.65 -1.02
CA LEU A 27 3.77 14.91 -0.49
C LEU A 27 4.89 15.83 0.05
N THR A 28 5.79 15.29 0.84
CA THR A 28 6.89 16.06 1.45
C THR A 28 7.89 16.60 0.43
N GLU A 29 8.19 15.82 -0.61
CA GLU A 29 9.02 16.25 -1.74
C GLU A 29 8.34 17.37 -2.52
N MET A 30 7.06 17.22 -2.88
CA MET A 30 6.28 18.24 -3.56
C MET A 30 6.21 19.55 -2.76
N GLU A 31 6.00 19.45 -1.44
CA GLU A 31 5.96 20.62 -0.56
C GLU A 31 7.33 21.33 -0.50
N GLN A 32 8.42 20.57 -0.45
CA GLN A 32 9.78 21.15 -0.50
C GLN A 32 10.04 21.87 -1.83
N ASP A 33 9.50 21.36 -2.92
CA ASP A 33 9.58 21.98 -4.26
C ASP A 33 8.61 23.17 -4.40
N GLY A 34 7.88 23.53 -3.33
CA GLY A 34 6.99 24.68 -3.30
C GLY A 34 5.61 24.44 -3.91
N VAL A 35 5.24 23.18 -4.21
CA VAL A 35 3.88 22.83 -4.68
C VAL A 35 2.86 23.16 -3.59
N LYS A 36 1.78 23.80 -3.99
CA LYS A 36 0.65 24.15 -3.10
C LYS A 36 -0.61 23.44 -3.57
N PHE A 37 -1.40 23.01 -2.61
CA PHE A 37 -2.69 22.38 -2.84
C PHE A 37 -3.80 23.38 -2.52
N TYR A 38 -4.88 23.37 -3.29
CA TYR A 38 -5.95 24.34 -3.20
C TYR A 38 -7.30 23.66 -3.05
N ASN A 39 -8.15 24.20 -2.19
CA ASN A 39 -9.54 23.80 -2.12
C ASN A 39 -10.35 24.38 -3.31
N GLN A 40 -11.61 23.96 -3.44
CA GLN A 40 -12.52 24.40 -4.49
C GLN A 40 -12.75 25.94 -4.56
N ASN A 41 -12.42 26.66 -3.49
CA ASN A 41 -12.52 28.12 -3.43
C ASN A 41 -11.19 28.82 -3.78
N GLY A 42 -10.18 28.08 -4.21
CA GLY A 42 -8.85 28.61 -4.54
C GLY A 42 -7.99 28.99 -3.33
N LYS A 43 -8.36 28.60 -2.11
CA LYS A 43 -7.55 28.81 -0.91
C LYS A 43 -6.52 27.68 -0.76
N ALA A 44 -5.27 28.06 -0.58
CA ALA A 44 -4.20 27.09 -0.32
C ALA A 44 -4.38 26.47 1.07
N GLU A 45 -4.31 25.14 1.13
CA GLU A 45 -4.44 24.36 2.36
C GLU A 45 -3.51 23.15 2.34
N GLU A 46 -3.32 22.50 3.49
CA GLU A 46 -2.52 21.30 3.64
C GLU A 46 -3.19 20.13 2.93
N CYS A 47 -2.43 19.34 2.17
CA CYS A 47 -2.96 18.31 1.27
C CYS A 47 -3.81 17.24 1.98
N MET A 48 -3.30 16.68 3.09
CA MET A 48 -4.04 15.63 3.81
C MET A 48 -5.32 16.18 4.44
N TRP A 49 -5.32 17.46 4.85
CA TRP A 49 -6.51 18.14 5.32
C TRP A 49 -7.56 18.27 4.21
N LEU A 50 -7.14 18.67 3.00
CA LEU A 50 -8.03 18.74 1.83
C LEU A 50 -8.62 17.38 1.48
N LEU A 51 -7.81 16.33 1.47
CA LEU A 51 -8.28 14.98 1.21
C LEU A 51 -9.31 14.51 2.25
N ARG A 52 -9.07 14.85 3.53
CA ARG A 52 -10.01 14.55 4.60
C ARG A 52 -11.37 15.27 4.41
N ASP A 53 -11.32 16.55 4.07
CA ASP A 53 -12.54 17.34 3.80
C ASP A 53 -13.34 16.78 2.61
N LEU A 54 -12.64 16.15 1.65
CA LEU A 54 -13.24 15.41 0.52
C LEU A 54 -13.73 14.01 0.92
N GLY A 55 -13.53 13.58 2.16
CA GLY A 55 -14.05 12.31 2.69
C GLY A 55 -13.09 11.12 2.64
N THR A 56 -11.79 11.36 2.36
CA THR A 56 -10.75 10.34 2.49
C THR A 56 -10.55 10.00 3.97
N ASN A 57 -10.42 8.72 4.32
CA ASN A 57 -10.30 8.23 5.70
C ASN A 57 -9.11 7.30 5.93
N ALA A 58 -8.30 7.08 4.91
CA ALA A 58 -7.07 6.28 4.99
C ALA A 58 -5.97 6.89 4.12
N ILE A 59 -4.72 6.72 4.55
CA ILE A 59 -3.53 7.18 3.81
C ILE A 59 -2.60 6.00 3.61
N ARG A 60 -2.09 5.85 2.38
CA ARG A 60 -1.03 4.90 2.03
C ARG A 60 0.29 5.62 1.92
N LEU A 61 1.34 5.03 2.49
CA LEU A 61 2.70 5.57 2.52
C LEU A 61 3.70 4.49 2.10
N ARG A 62 4.38 4.73 1.00
CA ARG A 62 5.46 3.90 0.46
C ARG A 62 6.72 4.03 1.30
N VAL A 63 7.43 2.92 1.49
CA VAL A 63 8.70 2.84 2.22
C VAL A 63 9.79 2.24 1.34
N TRP A 64 10.89 2.97 1.17
CA TRP A 64 12.12 2.52 0.55
C TRP A 64 13.22 2.30 1.60
N VAL A 65 14.26 1.51 1.27
CA VAL A 65 15.31 1.15 2.22
C VAL A 65 16.32 2.29 2.41
N ASN A 66 17.03 2.67 1.36
CA ASN A 66 17.98 3.79 1.36
C ASN A 66 17.78 4.64 0.09
N PRO A 67 16.67 5.39 0.01
CA PRO A 67 16.39 6.17 -1.20
C PRO A 67 17.36 7.33 -1.36
N GLU A 68 17.68 7.63 -2.61
CA GLU A 68 18.37 8.87 -2.95
C GLU A 68 17.52 10.08 -2.53
N GLY A 69 18.11 11.09 -1.92
CA GLY A 69 17.39 12.27 -1.40
C GLY A 69 16.59 12.04 -0.13
N GLY A 70 16.45 10.79 0.35
CA GLY A 70 15.77 10.46 1.60
C GLY A 70 14.23 10.37 1.49
N TRP A 71 13.63 10.74 0.37
CA TRP A 71 12.19 10.67 0.15
C TRP A 71 11.68 9.22 0.19
N CYS A 72 10.56 9.01 0.87
CA CYS A 72 10.03 7.67 1.17
C CYS A 72 10.96 6.79 2.02
N GLY A 73 12.06 7.33 2.55
CA GLY A 73 12.86 6.69 3.60
C GLY A 73 12.15 6.74 4.96
N LYS A 74 12.72 6.06 5.94
CA LYS A 74 12.13 5.92 7.28
C LYS A 74 11.69 7.25 7.90
N ASP A 75 12.56 8.25 7.94
CA ASP A 75 12.27 9.53 8.61
C ASP A 75 11.16 10.32 7.89
N ASP A 76 11.16 10.31 6.58
CA ASP A 76 10.13 10.93 5.75
C ASP A 76 8.75 10.26 5.93
N VAL A 77 8.74 8.93 5.99
CA VAL A 77 7.51 8.16 6.27
C VAL A 77 6.97 8.47 7.67
N ILE A 78 7.85 8.57 8.68
CA ILE A 78 7.46 8.94 10.05
C ILE A 78 6.83 10.33 10.08
N ALA A 79 7.41 11.29 9.38
CA ALA A 79 6.86 12.65 9.30
C ALA A 79 5.45 12.66 8.71
N LYS A 80 5.23 12.00 7.57
CA LYS A 80 3.92 11.89 6.92
C LYS A 80 2.90 11.11 7.76
N ALA A 81 3.31 9.97 8.34
CA ALA A 81 2.43 9.16 9.18
C ALA A 81 1.97 9.90 10.44
N SER A 82 2.87 10.67 11.07
CA SER A 82 2.52 11.51 12.23
C SER A 82 1.50 12.59 11.86
N ARG A 83 1.64 13.22 10.69
CA ARG A 83 0.66 14.19 10.18
C ARG A 83 -0.68 13.54 9.92
N ALA A 84 -0.69 12.39 9.23
CA ALA A 84 -1.92 11.65 8.93
C ALA A 84 -2.63 11.20 10.21
N GLN A 85 -1.90 10.71 11.21
CA GLN A 85 -2.48 10.32 12.49
C GLN A 85 -3.09 11.53 13.24
N ALA A 86 -2.43 12.67 13.24
CA ALA A 86 -2.96 13.90 13.87
C ALA A 86 -4.30 14.33 13.25
N LEU A 87 -4.55 13.96 12.00
CA LEU A 87 -5.81 14.14 11.27
C LEU A 87 -6.80 12.98 11.45
N GLY A 88 -6.45 11.94 12.21
CA GLY A 88 -7.31 10.79 12.48
C GLY A 88 -7.35 9.73 11.37
N TYR A 89 -6.46 9.80 10.37
CA TYR A 89 -6.40 8.80 9.31
C TYR A 89 -5.97 7.42 9.79
N ARG A 90 -6.50 6.38 9.17
CA ARG A 90 -5.98 5.01 9.22
C ARG A 90 -4.83 4.89 8.22
N LEU A 91 -3.82 4.09 8.53
CA LEU A 91 -2.60 4.03 7.74
C LEU A 91 -2.40 2.66 7.09
N MET A 92 -1.99 2.71 5.82
CA MET A 92 -1.37 1.60 5.11
C MET A 92 0.11 1.93 4.89
N ILE A 93 1.02 1.09 5.38
CA ILE A 93 2.46 1.21 5.18
C ILE A 93 2.89 0.21 4.12
N ASP A 94 3.50 0.69 3.04
CA ASP A 94 3.83 -0.10 1.87
C ASP A 94 5.34 -0.28 1.71
N PHE A 95 5.86 -1.45 2.08
CA PHE A 95 7.27 -1.79 1.98
C PHE A 95 7.62 -2.28 0.57
N HIS A 96 8.43 -1.54 -0.16
CA HIS A 96 8.95 -1.96 -1.44
C HIS A 96 10.14 -2.92 -1.34
N TYR A 97 10.88 -2.92 -0.23
CA TYR A 97 12.15 -3.63 -0.06
C TYR A 97 13.15 -3.34 -1.20
N SER A 98 13.21 -2.11 -1.59
CA SER A 98 14.06 -1.55 -2.64
C SER A 98 14.50 -0.14 -2.24
N ASP A 99 15.54 0.40 -2.88
CA ASP A 99 15.96 1.80 -2.69
C ASP A 99 15.16 2.77 -3.56
N THR A 100 14.33 2.25 -4.45
CA THR A 100 13.50 2.98 -5.41
C THR A 100 12.22 2.19 -5.70
N TRP A 101 11.48 2.58 -6.73
CA TRP A 101 10.29 1.87 -7.17
C TRP A 101 10.50 0.37 -7.30
N ALA A 102 9.63 -0.41 -6.65
CA ALA A 102 9.42 -1.81 -6.94
C ALA A 102 8.09 -1.95 -7.69
N ASP A 103 8.14 -2.57 -8.84
CA ASP A 103 7.01 -2.85 -9.71
C ASP A 103 7.19 -4.25 -10.35
N PRO A 104 6.24 -4.76 -11.14
CA PRO A 104 6.33 -6.10 -11.70
C PRO A 104 7.59 -6.40 -12.52
N GLY A 105 8.18 -5.38 -13.12
CA GLY A 105 9.41 -5.47 -13.90
C GLY A 105 10.68 -5.11 -13.13
N ASN A 106 10.54 -4.53 -11.93
CA ASN A 106 11.64 -3.89 -11.22
C ASN A 106 11.61 -4.22 -9.72
N GLN A 107 11.98 -5.45 -9.36
CA GLN A 107 12.06 -5.94 -7.97
C GLN A 107 13.51 -6.04 -7.53
N LYS A 108 14.23 -4.91 -7.56
CA LYS A 108 15.68 -4.86 -7.28
C LYS A 108 15.98 -5.03 -5.80
N VAL A 109 17.00 -5.84 -5.51
CA VAL A 109 17.58 -5.94 -4.17
C VAL A 109 18.22 -4.60 -3.79
N PRO A 110 17.96 -4.02 -2.60
CA PRO A 110 18.62 -2.81 -2.12
C PRO A 110 20.13 -2.91 -2.20
N ALA A 111 20.80 -1.80 -2.50
CA ALA A 111 22.26 -1.76 -2.61
C ALA A 111 22.97 -2.30 -1.35
N ALA A 112 22.43 -1.97 -0.17
CA ALA A 112 22.97 -2.43 1.11
C ALA A 112 22.80 -3.94 1.35
N TRP A 113 21.95 -4.63 0.59
CA TRP A 113 21.70 -6.07 0.72
C TRP A 113 22.32 -6.89 -0.41
N GLN A 114 23.05 -6.24 -1.31
CA GLN A 114 23.78 -6.94 -2.38
C GLN A 114 24.80 -7.91 -1.80
N GLY A 115 24.85 -9.12 -2.35
CA GLY A 115 25.76 -10.17 -1.90
C GLY A 115 25.32 -10.90 -0.62
N TYR A 116 24.14 -10.58 -0.07
CA TYR A 116 23.61 -11.30 1.05
C TYR A 116 23.23 -12.75 0.68
N THR A 117 23.41 -13.67 1.62
CA THR A 117 22.86 -15.02 1.54
C THR A 117 21.33 -14.98 1.72
N PHE A 118 20.65 -16.08 1.44
CA PHE A 118 19.21 -16.21 1.69
C PHE A 118 18.83 -15.85 3.15
N GLU A 119 19.54 -16.39 4.14
CA GLU A 119 19.24 -16.09 5.54
C GLU A 119 19.51 -14.62 5.90
N GLN A 120 20.56 -14.01 5.36
CA GLN A 120 20.83 -12.59 5.55
C GLN A 120 19.76 -11.70 4.90
N THR A 121 19.31 -12.05 3.71
CA THR A 121 18.24 -11.32 3.01
C THR A 121 16.92 -11.42 3.78
N LYS A 122 16.56 -12.62 4.23
CA LYS A 122 15.38 -12.85 5.07
C LYS A 122 15.43 -12.02 6.37
N GLN A 123 16.58 -12.00 7.03
CA GLN A 123 16.77 -11.20 8.24
C GLN A 123 16.73 -9.70 7.94
N ALA A 124 17.24 -9.24 6.78
CA ALA A 124 17.19 -7.85 6.36
C ALA A 124 15.73 -7.38 6.13
N VAL A 125 14.90 -8.21 5.51
CA VAL A 125 13.45 -7.94 5.38
C VAL A 125 12.81 -7.76 6.76
N ALA A 126 13.03 -8.69 7.68
CA ALA A 126 12.47 -8.61 9.03
C ALA A 126 12.98 -7.37 9.78
N ASN A 127 14.28 -7.11 9.74
CA ASN A 127 14.89 -5.99 10.46
C ASN A 127 14.41 -4.64 9.93
N HIS A 128 14.37 -4.44 8.61
CA HIS A 128 13.89 -3.20 8.00
C HIS A 128 12.41 -2.96 8.35
N THR A 129 11.58 -3.99 8.26
CA THR A 129 10.16 -3.90 8.65
C THR A 129 10.01 -3.48 10.12
N LYS A 130 10.73 -4.15 11.03
CA LYS A 130 10.70 -3.83 12.46
C LYS A 130 11.22 -2.42 12.75
N ASP A 131 12.34 -2.03 12.14
CA ASP A 131 12.96 -0.72 12.36
C ASP A 131 12.00 0.41 12.02
N VAL A 132 11.38 0.38 10.84
CA VAL A 132 10.43 1.40 10.42
C VAL A 132 9.17 1.40 11.31
N LEU A 133 8.56 0.23 11.52
CA LEU A 133 7.32 0.13 12.30
C LEU A 133 7.53 0.47 13.77
N SER A 134 8.66 0.08 14.38
CA SER A 134 9.00 0.45 15.76
C SER A 134 9.20 1.96 15.89
N ALA A 135 9.88 2.58 14.94
CA ALA A 135 10.08 4.02 14.93
C ALA A 135 8.75 4.78 14.78
N LEU A 136 7.81 4.29 13.96
CA LEU A 136 6.43 4.83 13.90
C LEU A 136 5.75 4.73 15.28
N LYS A 137 5.81 3.57 15.91
CA LYS A 137 5.19 3.30 17.22
C LYS A 137 5.79 4.18 18.32
N GLU A 138 7.11 4.36 18.34
CA GLU A 138 7.83 5.25 19.27
C GLU A 138 7.43 6.72 19.11
N ARG A 139 7.06 7.14 17.92
CA ARG A 139 6.49 8.46 17.62
C ARG A 139 5.01 8.59 17.94
N GLY A 140 4.41 7.56 18.54
CA GLY A 140 3.01 7.55 18.93
C GLY A 140 2.04 7.28 17.77
N VAL A 141 2.50 6.80 16.63
CA VAL A 141 1.63 6.37 15.54
C VAL A 141 1.00 5.02 15.92
N THR A 142 -0.32 5.00 16.12
CA THR A 142 -1.05 3.82 16.62
C THR A 142 -2.08 3.25 15.64
N ASN A 143 -2.39 3.98 14.59
CA ASN A 143 -3.46 3.69 13.64
C ASN A 143 -2.97 3.04 12.34
N VAL A 144 -1.86 2.28 12.41
CA VAL A 144 -1.41 1.40 11.32
C VAL A 144 -2.37 0.21 11.25
N GLU A 145 -3.24 0.22 10.25
CA GLU A 145 -4.24 -0.84 10.06
C GLU A 145 -3.78 -1.89 9.05
N TRP A 146 -3.02 -1.47 8.04
CA TRP A 146 -2.51 -2.36 7.00
C TRP A 146 -1.01 -2.17 6.79
N VAL A 147 -0.33 -3.26 6.45
CA VAL A 147 1.08 -3.24 6.03
C VAL A 147 1.26 -4.12 4.80
N GLN A 148 1.71 -3.53 3.71
CA GLN A 148 2.11 -4.28 2.52
C GLN A 148 3.53 -4.82 2.68
N VAL A 149 3.68 -6.11 2.47
CA VAL A 149 4.97 -6.81 2.42
C VAL A 149 5.32 -7.08 0.96
N GLY A 150 6.03 -6.14 0.38
CA GLY A 150 6.29 -6.04 -1.05
C GLY A 150 5.23 -5.27 -1.82
N ASN A 151 5.64 -4.62 -2.91
CA ASN A 151 4.78 -3.88 -3.83
C ASN A 151 4.72 -4.57 -5.19
N GLU A 152 3.50 -4.79 -5.72
CA GLU A 152 3.23 -5.39 -7.03
C GLU A 152 4.04 -6.67 -7.33
N THR A 153 4.01 -7.60 -6.38
CA THR A 153 4.84 -8.81 -6.35
C THR A 153 4.34 -9.92 -7.27
N ARG A 154 3.91 -9.59 -8.50
CA ARG A 154 3.36 -10.50 -9.52
C ARG A 154 4.14 -11.81 -9.68
N ASP A 155 5.45 -11.74 -9.62
CA ASP A 155 6.38 -12.88 -9.69
C ASP A 155 7.36 -12.86 -8.49
N GLY A 156 6.90 -12.36 -7.34
CA GLY A 156 7.72 -12.25 -6.13
C GLY A 156 8.43 -10.90 -5.98
N MET A 157 9.46 -10.85 -5.15
CA MET A 157 10.25 -9.65 -4.82
C MET A 157 11.73 -9.98 -4.64
N LEU A 158 12.61 -8.95 -4.56
CA LEU A 158 14.04 -9.13 -4.30
C LEU A 158 14.71 -10.04 -5.33
N PHE A 159 14.60 -9.66 -6.62
CA PHE A 159 15.14 -10.46 -7.72
C PHE A 159 16.68 -10.48 -7.70
N SER A 160 17.25 -11.66 -7.73
CA SER A 160 18.68 -11.91 -7.82
C SER A 160 18.98 -12.86 -8.99
N SER A 161 20.19 -12.77 -9.54
CA SER A 161 20.70 -13.77 -10.47
C SER A 161 21.07 -15.08 -9.78
N ASP A 162 21.32 -15.05 -8.46
CA ASP A 162 21.53 -16.24 -7.65
C ASP A 162 20.18 -16.87 -7.28
N GLU A 163 19.90 -18.05 -7.84
CA GLU A 163 18.67 -18.81 -7.57
C GLU A 163 18.55 -19.26 -6.10
N ALA A 164 19.66 -19.34 -5.36
CA ALA A 164 19.61 -19.66 -3.93
C ALA A 164 19.06 -18.48 -3.08
N VAL A 165 19.15 -17.26 -3.60
CA VAL A 165 18.75 -16.03 -2.89
C VAL A 165 17.50 -15.40 -3.46
N THR A 166 17.29 -15.49 -4.78
CA THR A 166 16.19 -14.79 -5.44
C THR A 166 14.83 -15.08 -4.83
N GLY A 167 14.05 -14.05 -4.58
CA GLY A 167 12.62 -14.14 -4.23
C GLY A 167 11.70 -14.10 -5.46
N LYS A 168 12.24 -14.31 -6.68
CA LYS A 168 11.43 -14.46 -7.89
C LYS A 168 10.66 -15.77 -7.82
N ALA A 169 9.32 -15.71 -7.69
CA ALA A 169 8.49 -16.85 -7.38
C ALA A 169 8.51 -17.93 -8.47
N SER A 170 8.63 -17.55 -9.76
CA SER A 170 8.78 -18.49 -10.89
C SER A 170 10.11 -19.24 -10.87
N LYS A 171 11.10 -18.79 -10.11
CA LYS A 171 12.41 -19.44 -9.91
C LYS A 171 12.50 -20.15 -8.57
N ASN A 172 12.09 -19.49 -7.50
CA ASN A 172 12.17 -20.00 -6.13
C ASN A 172 11.01 -19.49 -5.28
N ALA A 173 9.84 -20.08 -5.44
CA ALA A 173 8.66 -19.70 -4.65
C ALA A 173 8.83 -19.92 -3.14
N ALA A 174 9.75 -20.82 -2.71
CA ALA A 174 10.03 -21.03 -1.30
C ALA A 174 10.75 -19.83 -0.68
N ASN A 175 11.70 -19.21 -1.39
CA ASN A 175 12.36 -18.00 -0.94
C ASN A 175 11.37 -16.84 -0.87
N PHE A 176 10.52 -16.67 -1.88
CA PHE A 176 9.49 -15.63 -1.85
C PHE A 176 8.57 -15.79 -0.62
N ALA A 177 8.06 -16.99 -0.38
CA ALA A 177 7.24 -17.25 0.80
C ALA A 177 7.99 -16.99 2.12
N ALA A 178 9.28 -17.32 2.20
CA ALA A 178 10.09 -17.06 3.38
C ALA A 178 10.32 -15.55 3.61
N TYR A 179 10.51 -14.76 2.55
CA TYR A 179 10.64 -13.30 2.65
C TYR A 179 9.31 -12.65 3.06
N VAL A 180 8.20 -13.09 2.47
CA VAL A 180 6.85 -12.65 2.89
C VAL A 180 6.63 -12.97 4.37
N ASN A 181 6.95 -14.19 4.80
CA ASN A 181 6.78 -14.59 6.21
C ASN A 181 7.66 -13.77 7.15
N ALA A 182 8.89 -13.45 6.76
CA ALA A 182 9.78 -12.61 7.56
C ALA A 182 9.20 -11.20 7.77
N GLY A 183 8.64 -10.60 6.72
CA GLY A 183 7.90 -9.35 6.83
C GLY A 183 6.63 -9.48 7.66
N TYR A 184 5.82 -10.51 7.41
CA TYR A 184 4.60 -10.80 8.17
C TYR A 184 4.85 -10.90 9.67
N ASP A 185 5.81 -11.73 10.08
CA ASP A 185 6.11 -11.94 11.48
C ASP A 185 6.64 -10.66 12.15
N ALA A 186 7.45 -9.88 11.42
CA ALA A 186 7.94 -8.57 11.86
C ALA A 186 6.79 -7.56 12.08
N VAL A 187 5.80 -7.52 11.19
CA VAL A 187 4.60 -6.69 11.36
C VAL A 187 3.84 -7.09 12.61
N LYS A 188 3.57 -8.39 12.79
CA LYS A 188 2.80 -8.90 13.93
C LYS A 188 3.50 -8.69 15.27
N GLU A 189 4.83 -8.65 15.28
CA GLU A 189 5.60 -8.35 16.49
C GLU A 189 5.41 -6.89 16.95
N VAL A 190 5.36 -5.93 16.02
CA VAL A 190 5.28 -4.49 16.35
C VAL A 190 3.82 -4.02 16.44
N TYR A 191 2.99 -4.38 15.47
CA TYR A 191 1.56 -4.06 15.38
C TYR A 191 0.74 -5.35 15.23
N PRO A 192 0.45 -6.07 16.32
CA PRO A 192 -0.23 -7.38 16.26
C PRO A 192 -1.60 -7.35 15.56
N GLN A 193 -2.28 -6.21 15.59
CA GLN A 193 -3.60 -6.03 14.99
C GLN A 193 -3.55 -5.58 13.52
N ALA A 194 -2.41 -5.09 13.03
CA ALA A 194 -2.29 -4.68 11.64
C ALA A 194 -2.42 -5.89 10.71
N LYS A 195 -3.16 -5.70 9.62
CA LYS A 195 -3.38 -6.71 8.59
C LYS A 195 -2.24 -6.67 7.58
N VAL A 196 -1.66 -7.83 7.29
CA VAL A 196 -0.56 -7.95 6.33
C VAL A 196 -1.12 -8.22 4.94
N ILE A 197 -0.74 -7.37 4.00
CA ILE A 197 -1.14 -7.44 2.60
C ILE A 197 0.00 -8.03 1.76
N VAL A 198 -0.32 -8.98 0.88
CA VAL A 198 0.49 -9.31 -0.29
C VAL A 198 -0.18 -8.66 -1.50
N HIS A 199 0.55 -7.77 -2.17
CA HIS A 199 0.05 -6.91 -3.23
C HIS A 199 0.51 -7.39 -4.62
N VAL A 200 -0.45 -7.48 -5.54
CA VAL A 200 -0.24 -7.90 -6.93
C VAL A 200 -0.96 -6.94 -7.87
N ASP A 201 -0.37 -6.67 -9.00
CA ASP A 201 -0.92 -5.83 -10.06
C ASP A 201 -1.95 -6.53 -10.94
N GLU A 202 -2.58 -5.78 -11.87
CA GLU A 202 -3.61 -6.26 -12.80
C GLU A 202 -4.76 -7.02 -12.10
N GLY A 203 -5.49 -6.35 -11.20
CA GLY A 203 -6.63 -6.92 -10.46
C GLY A 203 -7.70 -7.58 -11.34
N ASN A 204 -7.74 -7.27 -12.62
CA ASN A 204 -8.59 -7.90 -13.62
C ASN A 204 -8.13 -9.30 -14.03
N ASN A 205 -6.88 -9.71 -13.77
CA ASN A 205 -6.27 -10.96 -14.22
C ASN A 205 -6.30 -12.04 -13.13
N LEU A 206 -7.40 -12.78 -13.02
CA LEU A 206 -7.58 -13.82 -12.01
C LEU A 206 -6.45 -14.86 -12.00
N GLY A 207 -5.97 -15.26 -13.19
CA GLY A 207 -4.94 -16.29 -13.33
C GLY A 207 -3.63 -15.93 -12.63
N ARG A 208 -3.26 -14.66 -12.64
CA ARG A 208 -2.07 -14.13 -11.94
C ARG A 208 -2.17 -14.35 -10.42
N TYR A 209 -3.29 -13.97 -9.85
CA TYR A 209 -3.54 -14.14 -8.42
C TYR A 209 -3.62 -15.61 -8.00
N THR A 210 -4.35 -16.41 -8.73
CA THR A 210 -4.49 -17.84 -8.41
C THR A 210 -3.16 -18.57 -8.49
N TRP A 211 -2.31 -18.19 -9.45
CA TRP A 211 -0.97 -18.75 -9.55
C TRP A 211 -0.10 -18.35 -8.35
N LEU A 212 0.06 -17.04 -8.08
CA LEU A 212 0.98 -16.57 -7.04
C LEU A 212 0.54 -17.02 -5.65
N PHE A 213 -0.73 -16.77 -5.29
CA PHE A 213 -1.27 -17.17 -3.99
C PHE A 213 -1.35 -18.70 -3.83
N GLY A 214 -1.51 -19.43 -4.93
CA GLY A 214 -1.38 -20.88 -4.97
C GLY A 214 0.03 -21.34 -4.62
N GLU A 215 1.06 -20.72 -5.20
CA GLU A 215 2.47 -21.01 -4.87
C GLU A 215 2.80 -20.60 -3.42
N LEU A 216 2.38 -19.40 -2.96
CA LEU A 216 2.54 -18.98 -1.57
C LEU A 216 1.93 -19.99 -0.60
N LYS A 217 0.68 -20.40 -0.83
CA LYS A 217 -0.01 -21.39 0.02
C LYS A 217 0.73 -22.72 0.09
N LYS A 218 1.20 -23.23 -1.06
CA LYS A 218 1.99 -24.47 -1.13
C LYS A 218 3.30 -24.39 -0.34
N LYS A 219 3.90 -23.19 -0.24
CA LYS A 219 5.17 -22.96 0.45
C LYS A 219 5.00 -22.41 1.87
N GLY A 220 3.76 -22.39 2.40
CA GLY A 220 3.48 -21.94 3.76
C GLY A 220 3.60 -20.43 3.93
N GLY A 221 3.37 -19.66 2.87
CA GLY A 221 3.30 -18.20 2.90
C GLY A 221 2.11 -17.71 3.73
N LYS A 222 2.30 -16.58 4.43
CA LYS A 222 1.33 -15.96 5.33
C LYS A 222 0.86 -14.61 4.76
N TRP A 223 -0.42 -14.35 4.81
CA TRP A 223 -1.04 -13.05 4.53
C TRP A 223 -2.42 -12.96 5.19
N ASP A 224 -2.89 -11.76 5.44
CA ASP A 224 -4.24 -11.52 5.98
C ASP A 224 -5.18 -11.00 4.88
N VAL A 225 -4.66 -10.21 3.94
CA VAL A 225 -5.43 -9.52 2.90
C VAL A 225 -4.70 -9.63 1.55
N ILE A 226 -5.46 -9.80 0.48
CA ILE A 226 -4.95 -9.72 -0.90
C ILE A 226 -5.04 -8.26 -1.36
N GLY A 227 -3.91 -7.67 -1.75
CA GLY A 227 -3.85 -6.34 -2.37
C GLY A 227 -3.89 -6.41 -3.89
N MET A 228 -4.57 -5.45 -4.51
CA MET A 228 -4.71 -5.36 -5.97
C MET A 228 -4.36 -3.97 -6.48
N SER A 229 -3.69 -3.87 -7.65
CA SER A 229 -3.66 -2.64 -8.45
C SER A 229 -4.56 -2.76 -9.68
N LEU A 230 -5.13 -1.63 -10.10
CA LEU A 230 -5.87 -1.54 -11.36
C LEU A 230 -5.65 -0.18 -12.04
N TYR A 231 -5.09 -0.19 -13.25
CA TYR A 231 -4.83 1.01 -14.06
C TYR A 231 -5.43 0.86 -15.47
N PRO A 232 -6.75 1.04 -15.61
CA PRO A 232 -7.41 0.95 -16.90
C PRO A 232 -7.21 2.19 -17.76
N GLU A 233 -7.44 2.03 -19.06
CA GLU A 233 -7.46 3.08 -20.07
C GLU A 233 -8.91 3.38 -20.50
N ASP A 234 -9.10 4.49 -21.25
CA ASP A 234 -10.40 4.97 -21.72
C ASP A 234 -11.21 3.91 -22.47
N ASN A 235 -10.55 3.05 -23.22
CA ASN A 235 -11.17 2.07 -24.10
C ASN A 235 -11.47 0.72 -23.42
N ASN A 236 -11.00 0.48 -22.20
CA ASN A 236 -11.11 -0.85 -21.56
C ASN A 236 -11.60 -0.80 -20.09
N TRP A 237 -11.82 0.36 -19.51
CA TRP A 237 -12.11 0.48 -18.09
C TRP A 237 -13.37 -0.27 -17.64
N GLN A 238 -14.43 -0.30 -18.49
CA GLN A 238 -15.67 -0.98 -18.14
C GLN A 238 -15.46 -2.49 -17.94
N GLU A 239 -14.66 -3.11 -18.82
CA GLU A 239 -14.32 -4.52 -18.78
C GLU A 239 -13.39 -4.82 -17.60
N LEU A 240 -12.28 -4.06 -17.48
CA LEU A 240 -11.28 -4.31 -16.46
C LEU A 240 -11.81 -4.10 -15.04
N THR A 241 -12.63 -3.08 -14.81
CA THR A 241 -13.29 -2.85 -13.52
C THR A 241 -14.29 -3.95 -13.18
N THR A 242 -15.08 -4.42 -14.15
CA THR A 242 -16.02 -5.54 -13.95
C THR A 242 -15.26 -6.81 -13.60
N SER A 243 -14.19 -7.11 -14.32
CA SER A 243 -13.35 -8.28 -14.05
C SER A 243 -12.68 -8.20 -12.67
N CYS A 244 -12.16 -7.03 -12.30
CA CYS A 244 -11.56 -6.80 -10.98
C CYS A 244 -12.56 -7.03 -9.84
N LEU A 245 -13.76 -6.46 -9.91
CA LEU A 245 -14.82 -6.63 -8.92
C LEU A 245 -15.26 -8.11 -8.78
N ASN A 246 -15.30 -8.86 -9.88
CA ASN A 246 -15.57 -10.30 -9.85
C ASN A 246 -14.39 -11.07 -9.21
N ASN A 247 -13.16 -10.68 -9.50
CA ASN A 247 -11.96 -11.31 -8.96
C ASN A 247 -11.85 -11.09 -7.44
N ILE A 248 -12.23 -9.92 -6.92
CA ILE A 248 -12.31 -9.66 -5.48
C ILE A 248 -13.18 -10.73 -4.80
N LYS A 249 -14.39 -10.96 -5.30
CA LYS A 249 -15.31 -11.97 -4.74
C LYS A 249 -14.73 -13.39 -4.83
N THR A 250 -14.18 -13.74 -6.01
CA THR A 250 -13.63 -15.06 -6.27
C THR A 250 -12.45 -15.38 -5.39
N LEU A 251 -11.49 -14.45 -5.28
CA LEU A 251 -10.26 -14.63 -4.49
C LEU A 251 -10.54 -14.64 -3.00
N SER A 252 -11.46 -13.77 -2.53
CA SER A 252 -11.88 -13.78 -1.14
C SER A 252 -12.49 -15.13 -0.74
N ALA A 253 -13.35 -15.70 -1.56
CA ALA A 253 -13.95 -17.02 -1.31
C ALA A 253 -12.90 -18.15 -1.40
N MET A 254 -11.98 -18.08 -2.38
CA MET A 254 -10.97 -19.11 -2.63
C MET A 254 -9.93 -19.21 -1.51
N TYR A 255 -9.51 -18.07 -0.97
CA TYR A 255 -8.46 -18.00 0.04
C TYR A 255 -8.99 -17.72 1.45
N ASN A 256 -10.30 -17.52 1.61
CA ASN A 256 -10.96 -17.19 2.89
C ASN A 256 -10.28 -15.99 3.59
N CYS A 257 -10.04 -14.92 2.83
CA CYS A 257 -9.45 -13.68 3.33
C CYS A 257 -10.12 -12.46 2.69
N ASN A 258 -9.91 -11.30 3.25
CA ASN A 258 -10.37 -10.05 2.65
C ASN A 258 -9.47 -9.64 1.49
N VAL A 259 -9.96 -8.71 0.69
CA VAL A 259 -9.27 -8.10 -0.44
C VAL A 259 -9.30 -6.59 -0.28
N ILE A 260 -8.29 -5.90 -0.75
CA ILE A 260 -8.21 -4.44 -0.79
C ILE A 260 -7.67 -4.00 -2.15
N VAL A 261 -8.22 -2.95 -2.73
CA VAL A 261 -7.64 -2.31 -3.91
C VAL A 261 -6.58 -1.33 -3.40
N SER A 262 -5.32 -1.78 -3.39
CA SER A 262 -4.19 -1.01 -2.86
C SER A 262 -3.81 0.17 -3.73
N GLU A 263 -4.10 0.06 -5.04
CA GLU A 263 -3.84 1.11 -6.01
C GLU A 263 -4.91 1.11 -7.10
N ILE A 264 -5.42 2.30 -7.41
CA ILE A 264 -6.25 2.51 -8.58
C ILE A 264 -5.90 3.86 -9.20
N GLY A 265 -5.83 3.89 -10.50
CA GLY A 265 -5.59 5.14 -11.22
C GLY A 265 -5.99 5.06 -12.67
N MET A 266 -6.20 6.23 -13.25
CA MET A 266 -6.42 6.47 -14.66
C MET A 266 -5.80 7.81 -15.01
N TRP A 267 -5.49 8.03 -16.27
CA TRP A 267 -5.01 9.36 -16.68
C TRP A 267 -5.97 10.47 -16.22
N TRP A 268 -5.46 11.38 -15.42
CA TRP A 268 -6.27 12.41 -14.75
C TRP A 268 -7.02 13.35 -15.73
N GLY A 269 -6.54 13.48 -16.97
CA GLY A 269 -7.20 14.27 -18.03
C GLY A 269 -8.29 13.52 -18.79
N SER A 270 -8.60 12.28 -18.41
CA SER A 270 -9.65 11.48 -19.04
C SER A 270 -11.04 11.83 -18.49
N ASP A 271 -12.00 12.06 -19.38
CA ASP A 271 -13.42 12.18 -19.02
C ASP A 271 -14.00 10.87 -18.44
N GLN A 272 -13.28 9.74 -18.60
CA GLN A 272 -13.67 8.43 -18.09
C GLN A 272 -13.13 8.17 -16.67
N ALA A 273 -12.22 8.99 -16.16
CA ALA A 273 -11.60 8.78 -14.85
C ALA A 273 -12.64 8.83 -13.71
N ALA A 274 -13.50 9.82 -13.68
CA ALA A 274 -14.53 9.94 -12.65
C ALA A 274 -15.57 8.81 -12.73
N PRO A 275 -16.19 8.47 -13.88
CA PRO A 275 -17.08 7.31 -14.01
C PRO A 275 -16.41 5.98 -13.62
N MET A 276 -15.13 5.79 -13.95
CA MET A 276 -14.37 4.61 -13.59
C MET A 276 -14.21 4.50 -12.08
N MET A 277 -13.81 5.60 -11.41
CA MET A 277 -13.66 5.66 -9.96
C MET A 277 -14.98 5.44 -9.23
N GLU A 278 -16.07 6.06 -9.68
CA GLU A 278 -17.42 5.86 -9.12
C GLU A 278 -17.81 4.37 -9.17
N LYS A 279 -17.68 3.74 -10.35
CA LYS A 279 -17.97 2.31 -10.50
C LYS A 279 -17.14 1.44 -9.57
N MET A 280 -15.85 1.72 -9.41
CA MET A 280 -14.97 0.93 -8.55
C MET A 280 -15.27 1.14 -7.08
N VAL A 281 -15.46 2.38 -6.64
CA VAL A 281 -15.79 2.68 -5.24
C VAL A 281 -17.12 2.03 -4.85
N ASP A 282 -18.18 2.20 -5.64
CA ASP A 282 -19.49 1.63 -5.35
C ASP A 282 -19.48 0.11 -5.43
N GLY A 283 -18.80 -0.45 -6.43
CA GLY A 283 -18.64 -1.89 -6.58
C GLY A 283 -17.87 -2.52 -5.42
N CYS A 284 -16.77 -1.93 -4.99
CA CYS A 284 -15.99 -2.40 -3.86
C CYS A 284 -16.78 -2.29 -2.54
N LYS A 285 -17.46 -1.18 -2.29
CA LYS A 285 -18.33 -1.00 -1.10
C LYS A 285 -19.46 -2.02 -1.03
N ALA A 286 -19.97 -2.48 -2.17
CA ALA A 286 -21.01 -3.51 -2.23
C ALA A 286 -20.49 -4.94 -1.94
N ILE A 287 -19.17 -5.13 -1.84
CA ILE A 287 -18.54 -6.43 -1.55
C ILE A 287 -18.09 -6.45 -0.08
N PRO A 288 -18.75 -7.18 0.82
CA PRO A 288 -18.43 -7.15 2.27
C PRO A 288 -16.98 -7.54 2.60
N THR A 289 -16.33 -8.32 1.74
CA THR A 289 -14.95 -8.76 1.91
C THR A 289 -13.93 -7.83 1.25
N CYS A 290 -14.37 -6.72 0.66
CA CYS A 290 -13.49 -5.67 0.17
C CYS A 290 -13.32 -4.59 1.26
N GLU A 291 -12.09 -4.41 1.76
CA GLU A 291 -11.82 -3.50 2.88
C GLU A 291 -11.72 -2.02 2.46
N GLY A 292 -11.39 -1.76 1.22
CA GLY A 292 -11.19 -0.40 0.74
C GLY A 292 -10.55 -0.29 -0.64
N ILE A 293 -10.30 0.97 -0.99
CA ILE A 293 -9.67 1.39 -2.25
C ILE A 293 -8.76 2.59 -1.99
N PHE A 294 -7.56 2.61 -2.61
CA PHE A 294 -6.51 3.62 -2.44
C PHE A 294 -6.03 4.17 -3.79
#